data_1ba82b009051749dd5bc79a0829fe187
#
_entry.id   1ba82b009051749dd5bc79a0829fe187
#
_cell.length_a   1.000
_cell.length_b   1.000
_cell.length_c   1.000
_cell.angle_alpha   90.00
_cell.angle_beta   90.00
_cell.angle_gamma   90.00
#
_symmetry.space_group_name_H-M   'P 1'
#
loop_
_entity.id
_entity.type
_entity.pdbx_description
1 polymer ?
#
loop_
_entity_poly.entity_id
_entity_poly.type
_entity_poly.pdbx_seq_one_letter_code
_entity_poly.pdbx_strand_id
1 'polypeptide(L)'
;VIKEGNVGHYAKIDDQVQCHYEGTLIDGTLFDSSIKRGQPATFGVNQVIPGWVEALQLMPEGAKWKLYIPSELGYGAHGAGEMIPPHSTLIFEVELLKILSK
;
A
#
# COMPACT_ATOMS: atom_id res chain seq x y z
N VAL A 1 -7.82 -2.46 -10.60
CA VAL A 1 -8.35 -3.51 -9.71
C VAL A 1 -7.98 -4.88 -10.25
N ILE A 2 -7.18 -5.63 -9.48
CA ILE A 2 -6.78 -6.98 -9.87
C ILE A 2 -7.76 -8.00 -9.28
N LYS A 3 -8.27 -7.74 -8.08
CA LYS A 3 -9.22 -8.59 -7.39
C LYS A 3 -10.19 -7.71 -6.62
N GLU A 4 -11.49 -7.94 -6.78
CA GLU A 4 -12.51 -7.05 -6.21
C GLU A 4 -12.66 -7.17 -4.70
N GLY A 5 -12.52 -8.38 -4.15
CA GLY A 5 -12.65 -8.56 -2.71
C GLY A 5 -14.08 -8.54 -2.22
N ASN A 6 -14.24 -8.29 -0.93
CA ASN A 6 -15.49 -8.41 -0.20
C ASN A 6 -16.14 -7.04 -0.04
N VAL A 7 -16.90 -6.61 -1.04
CA VAL A 7 -17.53 -5.29 -1.08
C VAL A 7 -18.40 -5.07 0.16
N GLY A 8 -18.23 -3.92 0.80
CA GLY A 8 -18.94 -3.58 2.05
C GLY A 8 -18.06 -3.65 3.29
N HIS A 9 -16.89 -4.27 3.21
CA HIS A 9 -15.94 -4.34 4.31
C HIS A 9 -14.74 -3.45 4.01
N TYR A 10 -14.75 -2.23 4.52
CA TYR A 10 -13.72 -1.23 4.29
C TYR A 10 -13.06 -0.82 5.60
N ALA A 11 -11.76 -0.56 5.56
CA ALA A 11 -11.03 -0.06 6.71
C ALA A 11 -11.38 1.40 6.99
N LYS A 12 -11.33 1.76 8.27
CA LYS A 12 -11.46 3.15 8.71
C LYS A 12 -10.08 3.70 9.04
N ILE A 13 -9.98 5.02 9.14
CA ILE A 13 -8.70 5.71 9.37
C ILE A 13 -7.99 5.22 10.65
N ASP A 14 -8.74 4.78 11.64
CA ASP A 14 -8.21 4.30 12.92
C ASP A 14 -8.08 2.77 13.01
N ASP A 15 -8.42 2.06 11.95
CA ASP A 15 -8.28 0.61 11.92
C ASP A 15 -6.85 0.19 11.61
N GLN A 16 -6.54 -1.08 11.91
CA GLN A 16 -5.33 -1.74 11.44
C GLN A 16 -5.69 -2.71 10.33
N VAL A 17 -4.75 -2.91 9.41
CA VAL A 17 -4.94 -3.80 8.28
C VAL A 17 -3.75 -4.73 8.13
N GLN A 18 -4.02 -5.93 7.64
CA GLN A 18 -2.98 -6.90 7.30
C GLN A 18 -2.96 -7.04 5.78
N CYS A 19 -1.80 -6.79 5.19
CA CYS A 19 -1.64 -6.73 3.74
C CYS A 19 -0.42 -7.49 3.27
N HIS A 20 -0.52 -8.07 2.08
CA HIS A 20 0.66 -8.35 1.27
C HIS A 20 0.82 -7.23 0.26
N TYR A 21 2.06 -6.84 0.02
CA TYR A 21 2.33 -5.76 -0.93
C TYR A 21 3.67 -5.96 -1.61
N GLU A 22 3.78 -5.34 -2.77
CA GLU A 22 5.03 -5.27 -3.52
C GLU A 22 5.14 -3.88 -4.13
N GLY A 23 6.24 -3.18 -3.82
CA GLY A 23 6.45 -1.81 -4.28
C GLY A 23 7.60 -1.73 -5.27
N THR A 24 7.37 -1.08 -6.41
CA THR A 24 8.38 -0.85 -7.43
C THR A 24 8.43 0.62 -7.81
N LEU A 25 9.59 1.03 -8.34
CA LEU A 25 9.74 2.30 -9.00
C LEU A 25 9.18 2.21 -10.43
N ILE A 26 9.04 3.35 -11.09
CA ILE A 26 8.46 3.39 -12.43
C ILE A 26 9.31 2.64 -13.47
N ASP A 27 10.61 2.46 -13.18
CA ASP A 27 11.51 1.68 -14.02
C ASP A 27 11.47 0.18 -13.74
N GLY A 28 10.62 -0.26 -12.82
CA GLY A 28 10.50 -1.67 -12.47
C GLY A 28 11.37 -2.13 -11.32
N THR A 29 12.18 -1.25 -10.74
CA THR A 29 13.04 -1.61 -9.62
C THR A 29 12.21 -1.90 -8.36
N LEU A 30 12.31 -3.12 -7.85
CA LEU A 30 11.63 -3.52 -6.62
C LEU A 30 12.35 -2.91 -5.41
N PHE A 31 11.63 -2.16 -4.58
CA PHE A 31 12.24 -1.55 -3.39
C PHE A 31 11.72 -2.15 -2.09
N ASP A 32 10.57 -2.80 -2.11
CA ASP A 32 10.04 -3.47 -0.92
C ASP A 32 9.01 -4.51 -1.32
N SER A 33 8.92 -5.61 -0.55
CA SER A 33 7.94 -6.66 -0.80
C SER A 33 7.72 -7.50 0.45
N SER A 34 6.49 -7.53 0.94
CA SER A 34 6.11 -8.46 2.01
C SER A 34 6.05 -9.89 1.50
N ILE A 35 5.74 -10.06 0.21
CA ILE A 35 5.66 -11.38 -0.42
C ILE A 35 7.02 -12.07 -0.40
N LYS A 36 8.08 -11.35 -0.68
CA LYS A 36 9.44 -11.90 -0.64
C LYS A 36 9.88 -12.25 0.77
N ARG A 37 9.38 -11.53 1.79
CA ARG A 37 9.66 -11.84 3.19
C ARG A 37 8.86 -13.04 3.69
N GLY A 38 7.84 -13.47 2.94
CA GLY A 38 7.02 -14.61 3.29
C GLY A 38 6.00 -14.37 4.38
N GLN A 39 5.80 -13.11 4.78
CA GLN A 39 4.86 -12.75 5.83
C GLN A 39 4.10 -11.49 5.48
N PRO A 40 2.78 -11.46 5.72
CA PRO A 40 2.02 -10.22 5.54
C PRO A 40 2.45 -9.18 6.57
N ALA A 41 2.31 -7.92 6.18
CA ALA A 41 2.62 -6.79 7.04
C ALA A 41 1.32 -6.25 7.67
N THR A 42 1.43 -5.80 8.91
CA THR A 42 0.32 -5.17 9.63
C THR A 42 0.59 -3.69 9.80
N PHE A 43 -0.36 -2.86 9.36
CA PHE A 43 -0.23 -1.40 9.44
C PHE A 43 -1.46 -0.78 10.06
N GLY A 44 -1.27 0.34 10.78
CA GLY A 44 -2.38 1.25 11.03
C GLY A 44 -2.67 2.03 9.75
N VAL A 45 -3.94 2.21 9.41
CA VAL A 45 -4.33 2.91 8.18
C VAL A 45 -3.75 4.33 8.15
N ASN A 46 -3.68 4.99 9.30
CA ASN A 46 -3.16 6.35 9.42
C ASN A 46 -1.64 6.43 9.60
N GLN A 47 -0.94 5.30 9.50
CA GLN A 47 0.51 5.21 9.74
C GLN A 47 1.32 4.95 8.47
N VAL A 48 0.67 5.02 7.32
CA VAL A 48 1.29 4.76 6.02
C VAL A 48 1.32 6.03 5.18
N ILE A 49 1.97 5.98 4.02
CA ILE A 49 2.04 7.15 3.13
C ILE A 49 0.64 7.58 2.70
N PRO A 50 0.44 8.88 2.37
CA PRO A 50 -0.90 9.41 2.07
C PRO A 50 -1.65 8.65 0.98
N GLY A 51 -0.96 8.19 -0.07
CA GLY A 51 -1.59 7.39 -1.12
C GLY A 51 -2.19 6.09 -0.61
N TRP A 52 -1.53 5.44 0.34
CA TRP A 52 -2.03 4.23 0.99
C TRP A 52 -3.18 4.52 1.95
N VAL A 53 -3.09 5.63 2.68
CA VAL A 53 -4.18 6.03 3.59
C VAL A 53 -5.49 6.14 2.83
N GLU A 54 -5.44 6.78 1.68
CA GLU A 54 -6.61 6.93 0.83
C GLU A 54 -7.05 5.60 0.23
N ALA A 55 -6.12 4.84 -0.34
CA ALA A 55 -6.43 3.58 -1.01
C ALA A 55 -7.00 2.53 -0.07
N LEU A 56 -6.41 2.39 1.13
CA LEU A 56 -6.85 1.37 2.08
C LEU A 56 -8.28 1.58 2.55
N GLN A 57 -8.74 2.83 2.59
CA GLN A 57 -10.12 3.14 2.94
C GLN A 57 -11.10 2.87 1.81
N LEU A 58 -10.61 2.77 0.58
CA LEU A 58 -11.42 2.49 -0.61
C LEU A 58 -11.40 1.01 -1.00
N MET A 59 -10.41 0.26 -0.53
CA MET A 59 -10.27 -1.16 -0.86
C MET A 59 -11.14 -2.02 0.03
N PRO A 60 -12.02 -2.87 -0.53
CA PRO A 60 -12.71 -3.86 0.29
C PRO A 60 -11.73 -4.95 0.76
N GLU A 61 -12.06 -5.56 1.90
CA GLU A 61 -11.27 -6.68 2.42
C GLU A 61 -11.17 -7.80 1.39
N GLY A 62 -9.98 -8.31 1.17
CA GLY A 62 -9.72 -9.34 0.19
C GLY A 62 -9.41 -8.82 -1.21
N ALA A 63 -9.51 -7.50 -1.44
CA ALA A 63 -9.20 -6.91 -2.75
C ALA A 63 -7.70 -6.86 -2.99
N LYS A 64 -7.33 -6.91 -4.25
CA LYS A 64 -5.96 -6.68 -4.67
C LYS A 64 -5.95 -5.61 -5.74
N TRP A 65 -5.25 -4.51 -5.47
CA TRP A 65 -5.20 -3.35 -6.35
C TRP A 65 -3.75 -3.03 -6.72
N LYS A 66 -3.59 -2.49 -7.90
CA LYS A 66 -2.33 -1.90 -8.33
C LYS A 66 -2.48 -0.39 -8.24
N LEU A 67 -1.62 0.22 -7.42
CA LEU A 67 -1.69 1.65 -7.13
C LEU A 67 -0.54 2.38 -7.79
N TYR A 68 -0.84 3.47 -8.49
CA TYR A 68 0.14 4.40 -9.01
C TYR A 68 0.12 5.63 -8.12
N ILE A 69 1.16 5.82 -7.32
CA ILE A 69 1.19 6.85 -6.29
C ILE A 69 2.17 7.95 -6.73
N PRO A 70 1.67 9.16 -7.03
CA PRO A 70 2.57 10.27 -7.34
C PRO A 70 3.41 10.64 -6.13
N SER A 71 4.53 11.30 -6.36
CA SER A 71 5.49 11.61 -5.29
C SER A 71 4.87 12.41 -4.15
N GLU A 72 3.93 13.29 -4.42
CA GLU A 72 3.26 14.10 -3.40
C GLU A 72 2.47 13.25 -2.40
N LEU A 73 2.00 12.08 -2.82
CA LEU A 73 1.27 11.14 -1.97
C LEU A 73 2.15 9.98 -1.48
N GLY A 74 3.42 10.00 -1.82
CA GLY A 74 4.40 9.03 -1.40
C GLY A 74 5.49 9.67 -0.53
N TYR A 75 6.72 9.58 -0.99
CA TYR A 75 7.87 10.09 -0.23
C TYR A 75 8.31 11.50 -0.66
N GLY A 76 7.62 12.11 -1.61
CA GLY A 76 7.80 13.50 -1.99
C GLY A 76 9.21 13.85 -2.46
N ALA A 77 9.63 15.07 -2.17
CA ALA A 77 10.93 15.60 -2.56
C ALA A 77 12.09 15.01 -1.77
N HIS A 78 11.82 14.36 -0.66
CA HIS A 78 12.87 13.76 0.18
C HIS A 78 13.27 12.36 -0.27
N GLY A 79 12.37 11.64 -0.93
CA GLY A 79 12.59 10.24 -1.23
C GLY A 79 12.64 9.38 0.03
N ALA A 80 13.15 8.16 -0.09
CA ALA A 80 13.31 7.25 1.04
C ALA A 80 14.56 6.39 0.84
N GLY A 81 15.58 6.62 1.65
CA GLY A 81 16.84 5.90 1.59
C GLY A 81 17.50 5.99 0.21
N GLU A 82 18.27 4.97 -0.14
CA GLU A 82 18.97 4.91 -1.42
C GLU A 82 18.08 4.36 -2.54
N MET A 83 17.01 3.64 -2.17
CA MET A 83 16.16 2.94 -3.13
C MET A 83 15.11 3.83 -3.78
N ILE A 84 14.66 4.87 -3.09
CA ILE A 84 13.60 5.75 -3.58
C ILE A 84 14.15 7.17 -3.74
N PRO A 85 14.48 7.58 -4.99
CA PRO A 85 14.95 8.93 -5.25
C PRO A 85 13.86 9.98 -4.96
N PRO A 86 14.25 11.26 -4.78
CA PRO A 86 13.27 12.34 -4.67
C PRO A 86 12.35 12.39 -5.89
N HIS A 87 11.12 12.81 -5.67
CA HIS A 87 10.09 12.97 -6.70
C HIS A 87 9.76 11.69 -7.47
N SER A 88 9.86 10.54 -6.81
CA SER A 88 9.58 9.26 -7.45
C SER A 88 8.09 8.91 -7.42
N THR A 89 7.55 8.53 -8.58
CA THR A 89 6.25 7.87 -8.65
C THR A 89 6.42 6.42 -8.24
N LEU A 90 5.55 5.94 -7.37
CA LEU A 90 5.63 4.60 -6.83
C LEU A 90 4.51 3.74 -7.39
N ILE A 91 4.83 2.48 -7.64
CA ILE A 91 3.83 1.49 -8.09
C ILE A 91 3.75 0.41 -7.02
N PHE A 92 2.57 0.25 -6.43
CA PHE A 92 2.33 -0.78 -5.42
C PHE A 92 1.26 -1.75 -5.90
N GLU A 93 1.51 -3.04 -5.75
CA GLU A 93 0.46 -4.03 -5.76
C GLU A 93 0.16 -4.38 -4.31
N VAL A 94 -1.07 -4.12 -3.88
CA VAL A 94 -1.49 -4.28 -2.49
C VAL A 94 -2.68 -5.23 -2.44
N GLU A 95 -2.55 -6.29 -1.65
CA GLU A 95 -3.67 -7.18 -1.34
C GLU A 95 -4.07 -6.97 0.11
N LEU A 96 -5.27 -6.48 0.32
CA LEU A 96 -5.82 -6.26 1.66
C LEU A 96 -6.37 -7.57 2.18
N LEU A 97 -5.59 -8.27 3.00
CA LEU A 97 -5.95 -9.61 3.46
C LEU A 97 -7.01 -9.57 4.54
N LYS A 98 -6.87 -8.66 5.50
CA LYS A 98 -7.76 -8.62 6.65
C LYS A 98 -7.79 -7.23 7.25
N ILE A 99 -8.96 -6.83 7.72
CA ILE A 99 -9.15 -5.60 8.48
C ILE A 99 -9.24 -5.98 9.96
N LEU A 100 -8.31 -5.43 10.75
CA LEU A 100 -8.22 -5.72 12.18
C LEU A 100 -8.85 -4.56 12.94
N SER A 101 -10.12 -4.68 13.27
CA SER A 101 -10.83 -3.66 14.04
C SER A 101 -10.39 -3.68 15.50
N LYS A 102 -10.32 -2.49 16.08
CA LYS A 102 -10.01 -2.36 17.51
C LYS A 102 -11.18 -2.80 18.38
#